data_6c0ecf479a7d1192d1e7b7476068904e
#
_entry.id   6c0ecf479a7d1192d1e7b7476068904e
#
_cell.length_a   1.000
_cell.length_b   1.000
_cell.length_c   1.000
_cell.angle_alpha   90.00
_cell.angle_beta   90.00
_cell.angle_gamma   90.00
#
_symmetry.space_group_name_H-M   'P 1'
#
loop_
_entity.id
_entity.type
_entity.pdbx_description
1 polymer ?
#
loop_
_entity_poly.entity_id
_entity_poly.type
_entity_poly.pdbx_seq_one_letter_code
_entity_poly.pdbx_strand_id
1 'polypeptide(L)'
;MAARLCSTRYERLARKRGFLSIAGLDEAGRGALFGPVVAAAVILNPKRRIVGLDDSKKLTAARREQLAERIREHARAWAVAEIDAREIDAWNIYQASRRAMMAALAQFAAPPDFLLLDAVSLDLTIEQKPLIRGDQRSVSIAAASILAKVARDRRMAEFDREYPQYGLAHNKGYSTPDHLAALREYGPSPLHRFSFAPVRESLCWATGATQQPLTLDPASTPFSPDDDSAGCRVEE
;
A
#
# COMPACT_ATOMS: atom_id res chain seq x y z
N MET A 1 -1.71 -28.09 10.98
CA MET A 1 -1.23 -26.92 11.77
C MET A 1 -2.40 -25.98 12.00
N ALA A 2 -2.79 -25.71 13.24
CA ALA A 2 -3.86 -24.75 13.55
C ALA A 2 -3.44 -23.35 13.04
N ALA A 3 -4.31 -22.72 12.25
CA ALA A 3 -4.09 -21.37 11.76
C ALA A 3 -3.86 -20.45 12.97
N ARG A 4 -2.71 -19.80 13.05
CA ARG A 4 -2.38 -18.87 14.11
C ARG A 4 -3.27 -17.65 13.94
N LEU A 5 -4.32 -17.56 14.76
CA LEU A 5 -5.21 -16.39 14.81
C LEU A 5 -4.41 -15.13 15.19
N CYS A 6 -4.79 -14.01 14.60
CA CYS A 6 -4.29 -12.69 14.96
C CYS A 6 -4.41 -12.47 16.49
N SER A 7 -3.37 -11.95 17.13
CA SER A 7 -3.30 -11.88 18.58
C SER A 7 -2.88 -10.50 19.09
N THR A 8 -3.16 -10.24 20.37
CA THR A 8 -2.72 -9.01 21.07
C THR A 8 -1.28 -9.10 21.61
N ARG A 9 -0.46 -10.03 21.11
CA ARG A 9 0.89 -10.27 21.65
C ARG A 9 1.78 -9.03 21.58
N TYR A 10 1.80 -8.37 20.44
CA TYR A 10 2.68 -7.22 20.19
C TYR A 10 2.22 -6.00 20.97
N GLU A 11 0.93 -5.75 21.02
CA GLU A 11 0.32 -4.70 21.83
C GLU A 11 0.60 -4.90 23.33
N ARG A 12 0.52 -6.14 23.82
CA ARG A 12 0.87 -6.46 25.23
C ARG A 12 2.37 -6.28 25.51
N LEU A 13 3.24 -6.63 24.57
CA LEU A 13 4.67 -6.41 24.72
C LEU A 13 5.01 -4.92 24.78
N ALA A 14 4.41 -4.11 23.91
CA ALA A 14 4.58 -2.66 23.92
C ALA A 14 4.08 -2.06 25.26
N ARG A 15 2.90 -2.48 25.75
CA ARG A 15 2.39 -2.02 27.04
C ARG A 15 3.28 -2.39 28.24
N LYS A 16 3.91 -3.58 28.23
CA LYS A 16 4.88 -3.95 29.27
C LYS A 16 6.13 -3.05 29.29
N ARG A 17 6.41 -2.37 28.18
CA ARG A 17 7.49 -1.37 28.08
C ARG A 17 7.02 0.05 28.43
N GLY A 18 5.76 0.24 28.81
CA GLY A 18 5.19 1.51 29.23
C GLY A 18 4.40 2.26 28.17
N PHE A 19 4.31 1.76 26.92
CA PHE A 19 3.54 2.42 25.86
C PHE A 19 2.03 2.25 26.08
N LEU A 20 1.28 3.33 25.95
CA LEU A 20 -0.16 3.38 26.26
C LEU A 20 -1.05 3.57 25.02
N SER A 21 -0.51 4.26 24.01
CA SER A 21 -1.20 4.63 22.78
C SER A 21 -0.55 3.94 21.55
N ILE A 22 -0.91 2.68 21.33
CA ILE A 22 -0.30 1.83 20.31
C ILE A 22 -1.17 1.87 19.05
N ALA A 23 -0.64 2.40 17.96
CA ALA A 23 -1.32 2.40 16.66
C ALA A 23 -0.87 1.22 15.79
N GLY A 24 -1.83 0.53 15.17
CA GLY A 24 -1.60 -0.38 14.06
C GLY A 24 -1.82 0.33 12.73
N LEU A 25 -0.95 0.08 11.73
CA LEU A 25 -1.03 0.66 10.40
C LEU A 25 -0.93 -0.41 9.32
N ASP A 26 -1.72 -0.26 8.27
CA ASP A 26 -1.67 -1.09 7.07
C ASP A 26 -2.24 -0.32 5.87
N GLU A 27 -1.99 -0.81 4.65
CA GLU A 27 -2.49 -0.22 3.42
C GLU A 27 -3.20 -1.23 2.52
N ALA A 28 -4.03 -0.71 1.61
CA ALA A 28 -4.70 -1.47 0.56
C ALA A 28 -4.47 -0.84 -0.82
N GLY A 29 -4.29 -1.68 -1.85
CA GLY A 29 -4.20 -1.23 -3.22
C GLY A 29 -2.80 -0.98 -3.76
N ARG A 30 -1.73 -1.45 -3.12
CA ARG A 30 -0.35 -1.29 -3.63
C ARG A 30 -0.16 -1.82 -5.04
N GLY A 31 -0.60 -3.04 -5.31
CA GLY A 31 -0.44 -3.70 -6.62
C GLY A 31 -1.54 -3.42 -7.62
N ALA A 32 -2.46 -2.50 -7.36
CA ALA A 32 -3.51 -2.16 -8.30
C ALA A 32 -3.00 -1.25 -9.41
N LEU A 33 -3.57 -1.38 -10.62
CA LEU A 33 -3.27 -0.56 -11.79
C LEU A 33 -4.04 0.77 -11.79
N PHE A 34 -5.15 0.84 -11.04
CA PHE A 34 -6.10 1.94 -11.03
C PHE A 34 -6.31 2.48 -9.62
N GLY A 35 -6.45 3.81 -9.51
CA GLY A 35 -6.89 4.51 -8.32
C GLY A 35 -5.86 4.61 -7.21
N PRO A 36 -6.28 5.11 -6.04
CA PRO A 36 -5.39 5.44 -4.94
C PRO A 36 -4.83 4.20 -4.24
N VAL A 37 -3.72 4.39 -3.52
CA VAL A 37 -3.36 3.57 -2.37
C VAL A 37 -4.04 4.16 -1.14
N VAL A 38 -4.67 3.33 -0.32
CA VAL A 38 -5.41 3.74 0.88
C VAL A 38 -4.74 3.12 2.08
N ALA A 39 -4.37 3.93 3.07
CA ALA A 39 -3.84 3.47 4.34
C ALA A 39 -4.79 3.80 5.49
N ALA A 40 -4.72 3.00 6.55
CA ALA A 40 -5.42 3.27 7.79
C ALA A 40 -4.49 3.18 8.99
N ALA A 41 -4.81 3.95 10.03
CA ALA A 41 -4.21 3.90 11.33
C ALA A 41 -5.30 3.65 12.39
N VAL A 42 -5.06 2.74 13.35
CA VAL A 42 -6.04 2.36 14.36
C VAL A 42 -5.38 2.21 15.73
N ILE A 43 -5.90 2.90 16.75
CA ILE A 43 -5.59 2.69 18.16
C ILE A 43 -6.75 1.97 18.82
N LEU A 44 -6.59 0.67 19.06
CA LEU A 44 -7.65 -0.14 19.68
C LEU A 44 -7.82 0.19 21.17
N ASN A 45 -9.07 0.15 21.63
CA ASN A 45 -9.39 0.25 23.05
C ASN A 45 -9.16 -1.11 23.75
N PRO A 46 -8.20 -1.23 24.69
CA PRO A 46 -7.92 -2.50 25.37
C PRO A 46 -9.09 -3.01 26.23
N LYS A 47 -10.03 -2.13 26.62
CA LYS A 47 -11.22 -2.48 27.39
C LYS A 47 -12.39 -2.94 26.51
N ARG A 48 -12.34 -2.73 25.18
CA ARG A 48 -13.39 -3.11 24.23
C ARG A 48 -12.84 -4.06 23.20
N ARG A 49 -12.90 -5.37 23.47
CA ARG A 49 -12.37 -6.39 22.56
C ARG A 49 -13.26 -6.52 21.32
N ILE A 50 -12.65 -6.46 20.15
CA ILE A 50 -13.30 -6.75 18.86
C ILE A 50 -12.91 -8.19 18.47
N VAL A 51 -13.91 -9.09 18.48
CA VAL A 51 -13.71 -10.50 18.12
C VAL A 51 -13.79 -10.68 16.60
N GLY A 52 -12.90 -11.50 16.05
CA GLY A 52 -12.89 -11.88 14.63
C GLY A 52 -11.99 -11.01 13.75
N LEU A 53 -11.14 -10.15 14.33
CA LEU A 53 -10.08 -9.49 13.59
C LEU A 53 -9.07 -10.52 13.07
N ASP A 54 -8.84 -10.53 11.77
CA ASP A 54 -7.86 -11.36 11.06
C ASP A 54 -7.46 -10.65 9.76
N ASP A 55 -6.52 -11.20 9.02
CA ASP A 55 -6.13 -10.79 7.67
C ASP A 55 -7.38 -10.49 6.81
N SER A 56 -7.46 -9.26 6.32
CA SER A 56 -8.62 -8.78 5.55
C SER A 56 -8.91 -9.61 4.30
N LYS A 57 -7.91 -10.29 3.75
CA LYS A 57 -8.02 -11.14 2.55
C LYS A 57 -8.71 -12.48 2.83
N LYS A 58 -8.71 -12.93 4.11
CA LYS A 58 -9.41 -14.15 4.54
C LYS A 58 -10.88 -13.92 4.87
N LEU A 59 -11.29 -12.67 5.02
CA LEU A 59 -12.66 -12.29 5.39
C LEU A 59 -13.52 -12.06 4.16
N THR A 60 -14.80 -12.42 4.24
CA THR A 60 -15.77 -12.03 3.22
C THR A 60 -16.02 -10.52 3.23
N ALA A 61 -16.49 -9.94 2.12
CA ALA A 61 -16.78 -8.50 2.04
C ALA A 61 -17.76 -8.06 3.14
N ALA A 62 -18.86 -8.80 3.33
CA ALA A 62 -19.85 -8.52 4.37
C ALA A 62 -19.23 -8.56 5.79
N ARG A 63 -18.33 -9.52 6.04
CA ARG A 63 -17.67 -9.62 7.33
C ARG A 63 -16.69 -8.46 7.57
N ARG A 64 -15.96 -8.02 6.53
CA ARG A 64 -15.10 -6.82 6.61
C ARG A 64 -15.90 -5.57 6.94
N GLU A 65 -17.05 -5.36 6.28
CA GLU A 65 -17.94 -4.21 6.57
C GLU A 65 -18.39 -4.20 8.04
N GLN A 66 -18.92 -5.33 8.53
CA GLN A 66 -19.34 -5.46 9.93
C GLN A 66 -18.18 -5.16 10.92
N LEU A 67 -16.99 -5.66 10.63
CA LEU A 67 -15.83 -5.42 11.49
C LEU A 67 -15.36 -3.97 11.38
N ALA A 68 -15.41 -3.36 10.20
CA ALA A 68 -15.06 -1.96 10.03
C ALA A 68 -15.96 -1.02 10.85
N GLU A 69 -17.28 -1.29 10.90
CA GLU A 69 -18.21 -0.54 11.76
C GLU A 69 -17.85 -0.71 13.25
N ARG A 70 -17.61 -1.95 13.69
CA ARG A 70 -17.20 -2.21 15.07
C ARG A 70 -15.85 -1.58 15.43
N ILE A 71 -14.90 -1.51 14.49
CA ILE A 71 -13.62 -0.82 14.70
C ILE A 71 -13.87 0.68 14.89
N ARG A 72 -14.68 1.30 14.05
CA ARG A 72 -15.02 2.74 14.14
C ARG A 72 -15.70 3.08 15.47
N GLU A 73 -16.60 2.21 15.94
CA GLU A 73 -17.35 2.40 17.19
C GLU A 73 -16.50 2.17 18.43
N HIS A 74 -15.58 1.19 18.41
CA HIS A 74 -14.91 0.70 19.62
C HIS A 74 -13.44 1.08 19.74
N ALA A 75 -12.78 1.53 18.67
CA ALA A 75 -11.42 2.02 18.74
C ALA A 75 -11.34 3.33 19.53
N ARG A 76 -10.18 3.63 20.11
CA ARG A 76 -9.89 4.93 20.72
C ARG A 76 -9.72 6.01 19.68
N ALA A 77 -9.04 5.66 18.58
CA ALA A 77 -8.87 6.51 17.42
C ALA A 77 -8.71 5.63 16.18
N TRP A 78 -9.18 6.13 15.06
CA TRP A 78 -8.93 5.57 13.75
C TRP A 78 -8.94 6.67 12.70
N ALA A 79 -8.19 6.48 11.64
CA ALA A 79 -8.16 7.37 10.51
C ALA A 79 -7.85 6.59 9.23
N VAL A 80 -8.26 7.15 8.10
CA VAL A 80 -7.99 6.63 6.75
C VAL A 80 -7.50 7.79 5.90
N ALA A 81 -6.48 7.53 5.10
CA ALA A 81 -5.97 8.49 4.12
C ALA A 81 -5.68 7.79 2.80
N GLU A 82 -5.76 8.52 1.71
CA GLU A 82 -5.46 8.03 0.36
C GLU A 82 -4.42 8.93 -0.31
N ILE A 83 -3.63 8.31 -1.18
CA ILE A 83 -2.70 8.98 -2.10
C ILE A 83 -3.11 8.56 -3.51
N ASP A 84 -3.32 9.51 -4.39
CA ASP A 84 -3.87 9.28 -5.71
C ASP A 84 -2.88 8.65 -6.70
N ALA A 85 -3.35 8.32 -7.92
CA ALA A 85 -2.55 7.68 -8.95
C ALA A 85 -1.42 8.58 -9.45
N ARG A 86 -1.62 9.90 -9.54
CA ARG A 86 -0.60 10.86 -10.00
C ARG A 86 0.55 10.98 -9.01
N GLU A 87 0.22 11.05 -7.71
CA GLU A 87 1.22 11.08 -6.64
C GLU A 87 1.99 9.75 -6.57
N ILE A 88 1.31 8.60 -6.81
CA ILE A 88 1.97 7.30 -6.92
C ILE A 88 2.97 7.29 -8.08
N ASP A 89 2.60 7.82 -9.23
CA ASP A 89 3.48 7.90 -10.39
C ASP A 89 4.68 8.84 -10.16
N ALA A 90 4.46 9.94 -9.44
CA ALA A 90 5.52 10.90 -9.12
C ALA A 90 6.55 10.34 -8.11
N TRP A 91 6.12 9.49 -7.15
CA TRP A 91 6.96 9.15 -5.99
C TRP A 91 7.25 7.66 -5.83
N ASN A 92 6.68 6.82 -6.65
CA ASN A 92 6.55 5.37 -6.57
C ASN A 92 5.61 4.88 -5.43
N ILE A 93 5.13 3.65 -5.59
CA ILE A 93 4.15 3.06 -4.68
C ILE A 93 4.65 2.85 -3.25
N TYR A 94 5.95 2.62 -3.06
CA TYR A 94 6.52 2.45 -1.72
C TYR A 94 6.44 3.75 -0.92
N GLN A 95 6.85 4.88 -1.52
CA GLN A 95 6.78 6.18 -0.88
C GLN A 95 5.33 6.66 -0.71
N ALA A 96 4.47 6.43 -1.71
CA ALA A 96 3.05 6.75 -1.64
C ALA A 96 2.35 6.01 -0.49
N SER A 97 2.64 4.70 -0.28
CA SER A 97 2.11 3.93 0.86
C SER A 97 2.54 4.52 2.21
N ARG A 98 3.82 4.88 2.36
CA ARG A 98 4.34 5.50 3.59
C ARG A 98 3.69 6.86 3.86
N ARG A 99 3.50 7.68 2.82
CA ARG A 99 2.83 8.99 2.92
C ARG A 99 1.36 8.83 3.29
N ALA A 100 0.65 7.86 2.72
CA ALA A 100 -0.73 7.55 3.11
C ALA A 100 -0.81 7.16 4.60
N MET A 101 0.12 6.34 5.10
CA MET A 101 0.20 6.00 6.52
C MET A 101 0.48 7.22 7.41
N MET A 102 1.41 8.08 7.02
CA MET A 102 1.71 9.32 7.75
C MET A 102 0.51 10.28 7.73
N ALA A 103 -0.18 10.41 6.59
CA ALA A 103 -1.38 11.23 6.47
C ALA A 103 -2.54 10.70 7.32
N ALA A 104 -2.68 9.38 7.48
CA ALA A 104 -3.64 8.79 8.42
C ALA A 104 -3.27 9.11 9.87
N LEU A 105 -2.01 8.96 10.26
CA LEU A 105 -1.54 9.31 11.62
C LEU A 105 -1.74 10.79 11.95
N ALA A 106 -1.52 11.68 10.99
CA ALA A 106 -1.67 13.13 11.18
C ALA A 106 -3.11 13.57 11.50
N GLN A 107 -4.12 12.73 11.24
CA GLN A 107 -5.52 13.00 11.59
C GLN A 107 -5.84 12.70 13.06
N PHE A 108 -4.94 12.09 13.83
CA PHE A 108 -5.19 11.84 15.24
C PHE A 108 -5.04 13.11 16.07
N ALA A 109 -5.98 13.33 16.99
CA ALA A 109 -5.95 14.47 17.91
C ALA A 109 -4.71 14.48 18.82
N ALA A 110 -4.16 13.29 19.12
CA ALA A 110 -2.90 13.12 19.84
C ALA A 110 -2.08 12.01 19.18
N PRO A 111 -0.77 12.19 19.00
CA PRO A 111 0.08 11.18 18.40
C PRO A 111 0.12 9.90 19.24
N PRO A 112 0.24 8.72 18.62
CA PRO A 112 0.54 7.49 19.33
C PRO A 112 1.96 7.54 19.89
N ASP A 113 2.23 6.71 20.89
CA ASP A 113 3.55 6.56 21.51
C ASP A 113 4.30 5.33 20.96
N PHE A 114 3.63 4.44 20.23
CA PHE A 114 4.21 3.26 19.58
C PHE A 114 3.45 2.88 18.32
N LEU A 115 4.19 2.47 17.27
CA LEU A 115 3.60 2.04 15.99
C LEU A 115 3.88 0.55 15.74
N LEU A 116 2.84 -0.17 15.29
CA LEU A 116 2.91 -1.49 14.69
C LEU A 116 2.55 -1.37 13.21
N LEU A 117 3.46 -1.77 12.31
CA LEU A 117 3.28 -1.58 10.87
C LEU A 117 3.41 -2.92 10.11
N ASP A 118 2.68 -3.09 9.00
CA ASP A 118 2.90 -4.22 8.12
C ASP A 118 4.10 -3.96 7.20
N ALA A 119 5.21 -4.66 7.47
CA ALA A 119 6.44 -4.76 6.66
C ALA A 119 7.14 -3.44 6.26
N VAL A 120 6.74 -2.28 6.78
CA VAL A 120 7.35 -0.97 6.45
C VAL A 120 7.78 -0.23 7.71
N SER A 121 8.66 0.78 7.53
CA SER A 121 9.01 1.76 8.57
C SER A 121 8.75 3.16 8.05
N LEU A 122 8.41 4.09 8.94
CA LEU A 122 8.15 5.49 8.63
C LEU A 122 9.29 6.37 9.16
N ASP A 123 9.53 7.53 8.52
CA ASP A 123 10.53 8.49 8.99
C ASP A 123 9.91 9.37 10.09
N LEU A 124 9.69 8.77 11.25
CA LEU A 124 9.10 9.39 12.43
C LEU A 124 9.95 9.06 13.66
N THR A 125 9.99 9.97 14.62
CA THR A 125 10.67 9.79 15.91
C THR A 125 9.92 8.84 16.87
N ILE A 126 8.66 8.51 16.54
CA ILE A 126 7.84 7.58 17.32
C ILE A 126 8.46 6.18 17.22
N GLU A 127 8.62 5.51 18.36
CA GLU A 127 9.11 4.14 18.37
C GLU A 127 8.18 3.21 17.60
N GLN A 128 8.74 2.38 16.73
CA GLN A 128 7.97 1.57 15.77
C GLN A 128 8.53 0.17 15.62
N LYS A 129 7.64 -0.77 15.32
CA LYS A 129 7.97 -2.17 15.06
C LYS A 129 7.31 -2.64 13.77
N PRO A 130 8.07 -2.77 12.67
CA PRO A 130 7.58 -3.42 11.47
C PRO A 130 7.44 -4.93 11.72
N LEU A 131 6.37 -5.51 11.19
CA LEU A 131 6.04 -6.93 11.30
C LEU A 131 5.75 -7.49 9.92
N ILE A 132 6.53 -8.43 9.44
CA ILE A 132 6.23 -9.17 8.21
C ILE A 132 4.93 -9.95 8.41
N ARG A 133 3.95 -9.75 7.53
CA ARG A 133 2.56 -10.25 7.65
C ARG A 133 1.94 -9.82 8.98
N GLY A 134 2.05 -8.55 9.27
CA GLY A 134 1.60 -7.97 10.52
C GLY A 134 0.09 -8.09 10.71
N ASP A 135 -0.67 -8.00 9.64
CA ASP A 135 -2.11 -8.21 9.55
C ASP A 135 -2.57 -9.59 10.07
N GLN A 136 -1.72 -10.61 9.97
CA GLN A 136 -1.97 -11.96 10.52
C GLN A 136 -1.47 -12.14 11.96
N ARG A 137 -0.77 -11.16 12.54
CA ARG A 137 -0.02 -11.31 13.79
C ARG A 137 -0.44 -10.32 14.88
N SER A 138 -0.86 -9.11 14.51
CA SER A 138 -1.28 -8.03 15.39
C SER A 138 -2.72 -7.64 15.13
N VAL A 139 -3.55 -7.62 16.17
CA VAL A 139 -4.96 -7.19 16.05
C VAL A 139 -5.08 -5.72 15.65
N SER A 140 -4.12 -4.87 16.01
CA SER A 140 -4.12 -3.45 15.64
C SER A 140 -3.83 -3.27 14.15
N ILE A 141 -2.86 -4.02 13.59
CA ILE A 141 -2.58 -4.01 12.15
C ILE A 141 -3.76 -4.63 11.38
N ALA A 142 -4.33 -5.75 11.85
CA ALA A 142 -5.50 -6.35 11.23
C ALA A 142 -6.71 -5.39 11.19
N ALA A 143 -6.92 -4.60 12.24
CA ALA A 143 -7.96 -3.58 12.25
C ALA A 143 -7.71 -2.49 11.21
N ALA A 144 -6.46 -2.03 11.07
CA ALA A 144 -6.06 -1.07 10.03
C ALA A 144 -6.25 -1.67 8.63
N SER A 145 -5.82 -2.91 8.40
CA SER A 145 -6.01 -3.65 7.14
C SER A 145 -7.48 -3.69 6.71
N ILE A 146 -8.38 -4.01 7.65
CA ILE A 146 -9.82 -4.05 7.39
C ILE A 146 -10.34 -2.66 7.00
N LEU A 147 -9.98 -1.58 7.73
CA LEU A 147 -10.44 -0.23 7.42
C LEU A 147 -9.90 0.26 6.08
N ALA A 148 -8.62 0.06 5.80
CA ALA A 148 -8.01 0.44 4.51
C ALA A 148 -8.67 -0.31 3.34
N LYS A 149 -8.92 -1.63 3.49
CA LYS A 149 -9.56 -2.45 2.46
C LYS A 149 -11.00 -2.04 2.21
N VAL A 150 -11.79 -1.81 3.26
CA VAL A 150 -13.20 -1.39 3.13
C VAL A 150 -13.29 -0.01 2.48
N ALA A 151 -12.48 0.95 2.92
CA ALA A 151 -12.47 2.29 2.33
C ALA A 151 -12.10 2.23 0.85
N ARG A 152 -11.05 1.47 0.50
CA ARG A 152 -10.64 1.34 -0.89
C ARG A 152 -11.67 0.63 -1.75
N ASP A 153 -12.29 -0.46 -1.26
CA ASP A 153 -13.30 -1.20 -2.03
C ASP A 153 -14.54 -0.34 -2.31
N ARG A 154 -14.93 0.54 -1.38
CA ARG A 154 -15.99 1.55 -1.58
C ARG A 154 -15.58 2.57 -2.64
N ARG A 155 -14.34 3.08 -2.58
CA ARG A 155 -13.81 4.02 -3.56
C ARG A 155 -13.77 3.43 -4.97
N MET A 156 -13.43 2.13 -5.11
CA MET A 156 -13.47 1.44 -6.40
C MET A 156 -14.90 1.28 -6.93
N ALA A 157 -15.89 1.09 -6.06
CA ALA A 157 -17.29 1.03 -6.48
C ALA A 157 -17.85 2.41 -6.92
N GLU A 158 -17.32 3.50 -6.36
CA GLU A 158 -17.61 4.86 -6.83
C GLU A 158 -17.03 5.10 -8.23
N PHE A 159 -15.76 4.79 -8.42
CA PHE A 159 -15.11 4.90 -9.72
C PHE A 159 -15.70 3.99 -10.81
N ASP A 160 -16.26 2.84 -10.43
CA ASP A 160 -16.94 1.96 -11.39
C ASP A 160 -18.15 2.61 -12.06
N ARG A 161 -18.82 3.53 -11.36
CA ARG A 161 -19.94 4.30 -11.93
C ARG A 161 -19.49 5.32 -12.95
N GLU A 162 -18.28 5.88 -12.76
CA GLU A 162 -17.67 6.87 -13.63
C GLU A 162 -16.93 6.21 -14.82
N TYR A 163 -16.32 5.05 -14.58
CA TYR A 163 -15.53 4.28 -15.54
C TYR A 163 -16.00 2.84 -15.63
N PRO A 164 -17.26 2.57 -16.03
CA PRO A 164 -17.85 1.23 -15.99
C PRO A 164 -17.13 0.22 -16.90
N GLN A 165 -16.46 0.70 -17.96
CA GLN A 165 -15.72 -0.14 -18.92
C GLN A 165 -14.58 -0.95 -18.29
N TYR A 166 -14.06 -0.55 -17.12
CA TYR A 166 -12.95 -1.24 -16.47
C TYR A 166 -13.39 -2.26 -15.42
N GLY A 167 -14.67 -2.35 -15.06
CA GLY A 167 -15.20 -3.33 -14.09
C GLY A 167 -14.61 -3.21 -12.69
N LEU A 168 -14.38 -1.97 -12.21
CA LEU A 168 -13.66 -1.66 -10.97
C LEU A 168 -14.39 -2.14 -9.71
N ALA A 169 -15.72 -2.24 -9.76
CA ALA A 169 -16.51 -2.81 -8.68
C ALA A 169 -16.18 -4.30 -8.45
N HIS A 170 -15.73 -5.01 -9.48
CA HIS A 170 -15.35 -6.42 -9.40
C HIS A 170 -13.86 -6.60 -9.14
N ASN A 171 -13.03 -6.14 -10.07
CA ASN A 171 -11.57 -6.36 -10.04
C ASN A 171 -10.80 -5.46 -9.06
N LYS A 172 -11.46 -4.44 -8.49
CA LYS A 172 -10.86 -3.48 -7.54
C LYS A 172 -9.62 -2.76 -8.08
N GLY A 173 -9.52 -2.64 -9.41
CA GLY A 173 -8.40 -2.01 -10.12
C GLY A 173 -7.14 -2.89 -10.21
N TYR A 174 -7.18 -4.16 -9.82
CA TYR A 174 -6.05 -5.08 -9.98
C TYR A 174 -5.94 -5.60 -11.42
N SER A 175 -4.77 -6.12 -11.79
CA SER A 175 -4.43 -6.63 -13.13
C SER A 175 -5.09 -7.99 -13.43
N THR A 176 -6.42 -8.07 -13.32
CA THR A 176 -7.18 -9.24 -13.75
C THR A 176 -7.22 -9.33 -15.27
N PRO A 177 -7.47 -10.53 -15.86
CA PRO A 177 -7.62 -10.66 -17.31
C PRO A 177 -8.61 -9.67 -17.91
N ASP A 178 -9.76 -9.47 -17.25
CA ASP A 178 -10.80 -8.54 -17.70
C ASP A 178 -10.35 -7.08 -17.67
N HIS A 179 -9.63 -6.66 -16.62
CA HIS A 179 -9.08 -5.30 -16.54
C HIS A 179 -8.00 -5.06 -17.62
N LEU A 180 -7.15 -6.06 -17.87
CA LEU A 180 -6.15 -5.98 -18.94
C LEU A 180 -6.79 -5.96 -20.34
N ALA A 181 -7.89 -6.69 -20.54
CA ALA A 181 -8.67 -6.63 -21.78
C ALA A 181 -9.29 -5.24 -21.97
N ALA A 182 -9.90 -4.68 -20.92
CA ALA A 182 -10.44 -3.31 -20.95
C ALA A 182 -9.36 -2.26 -21.26
N LEU A 183 -8.15 -2.40 -20.69
CA LEU A 183 -7.02 -1.53 -21.02
C LEU A 183 -6.61 -1.61 -22.48
N ARG A 184 -6.69 -2.79 -23.11
CA ARG A 184 -6.39 -2.95 -24.55
C ARG A 184 -7.45 -2.30 -25.43
N GLU A 185 -8.72 -2.39 -25.02
CA GLU A 185 -9.86 -1.92 -25.80
C GLU A 185 -10.08 -0.40 -25.66
N TYR A 186 -10.03 0.11 -24.42
CA TYR A 186 -10.39 1.52 -24.12
C TYR A 186 -9.17 2.40 -23.80
N GLY A 187 -7.97 1.82 -23.70
CA GLY A 187 -6.79 2.54 -23.22
C GLY A 187 -6.86 2.86 -21.71
N PRO A 188 -5.87 3.54 -21.15
CA PRO A 188 -5.87 3.94 -19.76
C PRO A 188 -6.61 5.27 -19.53
N SER A 189 -7.38 5.37 -18.43
CA SER A 189 -7.96 6.63 -17.93
C SER A 189 -6.92 7.44 -17.13
N PRO A 190 -7.19 8.72 -16.81
CA PRO A 190 -6.30 9.54 -15.98
C PRO A 190 -6.07 9.02 -14.56
N LEU A 191 -6.89 8.07 -14.09
CA LEU A 191 -6.77 7.45 -12.77
C LEU A 191 -5.99 6.13 -12.79
N HIS A 192 -5.47 5.71 -13.94
CA HIS A 192 -4.52 4.61 -14.01
C HIS A 192 -3.12 5.07 -13.61
N ARG A 193 -2.33 4.14 -13.07
CA ARG A 193 -0.95 4.39 -12.62
C ARG A 193 0.01 4.16 -13.77
N PHE A 194 0.39 5.22 -14.44
CA PHE A 194 1.22 5.16 -15.67
C PHE A 194 2.64 4.63 -15.43
N SER A 195 3.15 4.71 -14.21
CA SER A 195 4.43 4.10 -13.82
C SER A 195 4.39 2.57 -13.77
N PHE A 196 3.19 1.95 -13.74
CA PHE A 196 3.03 0.50 -13.68
C PHE A 196 3.12 -0.11 -15.07
N ALA A 197 3.93 -1.18 -15.23
CA ALA A 197 4.24 -1.78 -16.52
C ALA A 197 2.99 -2.09 -17.38
N PRO A 198 1.93 -2.76 -16.88
CA PRO A 198 0.77 -3.07 -17.73
C PRO A 198 0.05 -1.83 -18.27
N VAL A 199 0.02 -0.73 -17.50
CA VAL A 199 -0.60 0.53 -17.93
C VAL A 199 0.27 1.22 -18.96
N ARG A 200 1.59 1.31 -18.73
CA ARG A 200 2.55 1.89 -19.67
C ARG A 200 2.56 1.13 -20.99
N GLU A 201 2.54 -0.19 -20.96
CA GLU A 201 2.49 -1.04 -22.14
C GLU A 201 1.20 -0.86 -22.93
N SER A 202 0.07 -0.60 -22.27
CA SER A 202 -1.21 -0.37 -22.97
C SER A 202 -1.20 0.87 -23.86
N LEU A 203 -0.36 1.85 -23.60
CA LEU A 203 -0.18 3.01 -24.49
C LEU A 203 0.41 2.63 -25.85
N CYS A 204 1.28 1.61 -25.87
CA CYS A 204 1.86 1.10 -27.12
C CYS A 204 0.85 0.29 -27.94
N TRP A 205 -0.13 -0.35 -27.30
CA TRP A 205 -1.17 -1.11 -28.00
C TRP A 205 -2.10 -0.21 -28.81
N ALA A 206 -2.42 0.99 -28.31
CA ALA A 206 -3.27 1.96 -28.99
C ALA A 206 -2.61 2.60 -30.22
N THR A 207 -1.28 2.63 -30.28
CA THR A 207 -0.53 3.27 -31.38
C THR A 207 -0.15 2.33 -32.55
N GLY A 208 -0.47 1.02 -32.44
CA GLY A 208 -0.08 0.02 -33.43
C GLY A 208 1.44 -0.19 -33.57
N ALA A 209 2.23 0.40 -32.65
CA ALA A 209 3.67 0.24 -32.65
C ALA A 209 4.02 -1.16 -32.14
N THR A 210 4.30 -2.08 -33.04
CA THR A 210 4.94 -3.36 -32.74
C THR A 210 6.22 -3.06 -31.96
N GLN A 211 6.34 -3.57 -30.74
CA GLN A 211 7.60 -3.53 -30.00
C GLN A 211 8.67 -4.25 -30.84
N GLN A 212 9.57 -3.49 -31.46
CA GLN A 212 10.83 -4.09 -31.86
C GLN A 212 11.56 -4.48 -30.57
N PRO A 213 12.00 -5.74 -30.41
CA PRO A 213 12.84 -6.10 -29.29
C PRO A 213 14.06 -5.19 -29.34
N LEU A 214 14.41 -4.56 -28.21
CA LEU A 214 15.68 -3.87 -28.02
C LEU A 214 16.77 -4.91 -28.28
N THR A 215 17.29 -4.95 -29.49
CA THR A 215 18.53 -5.65 -29.78
C THR A 215 19.63 -4.88 -29.08
N LEU A 216 20.09 -5.41 -27.95
CA LEU A 216 21.34 -4.96 -27.36
C LEU A 216 22.41 -5.26 -28.41
N ASP A 217 23.00 -4.19 -28.96
CA ASP A 217 24.12 -4.28 -29.87
C ASP A 217 25.30 -4.92 -29.12
N PRO A 218 25.80 -6.10 -29.52
CA PRO A 218 26.87 -6.78 -28.81
C PRO A 218 28.24 -6.09 -28.97
N ALA A 219 28.29 -4.90 -29.59
CA ALA A 219 29.52 -4.15 -29.89
C ALA A 219 29.88 -3.06 -28.87
N SER A 220 29.17 -2.91 -27.73
CA SER A 220 29.67 -2.06 -26.63
C SER A 220 30.69 -2.86 -25.80
N THR A 221 31.95 -2.76 -26.19
CA THR A 221 33.13 -3.24 -25.46
C THR A 221 33.10 -2.72 -24.00
N PRO A 222 33.42 -3.59 -23.02
CA PRO A 222 33.55 -3.15 -21.65
C PRO A 222 34.71 -2.18 -21.51
N PHE A 223 34.47 -1.08 -20.78
CA PHE A 223 35.45 -0.11 -20.34
C PHE A 223 36.62 -0.82 -19.63
N SER A 224 37.83 -0.67 -20.20
CA SER A 224 39.08 -1.21 -19.61
C SER A 224 39.58 -0.22 -18.56
N PRO A 225 39.91 -0.67 -17.32
CA PRO A 225 40.32 0.24 -16.25
C PRO A 225 41.83 0.56 -16.24
N ASP A 226 42.54 0.47 -17.37
CA ASP A 226 44.00 0.73 -17.46
C ASP A 226 44.28 1.90 -18.40
N ASP A 227 44.01 3.13 -17.95
CA ASP A 227 44.64 4.34 -18.55
C ASP A 227 44.77 5.46 -17.49
N ASP A 228 45.57 5.16 -16.47
CA ASP A 228 46.01 6.14 -15.48
C ASP A 228 47.55 6.21 -15.52
N SER A 229 48.10 6.80 -16.62
CA SER A 229 49.49 7.19 -16.65
C SER A 229 49.72 8.47 -17.48
N ALA A 230 49.44 9.63 -16.88
CA ALA A 230 50.02 10.90 -17.34
C ALA A 230 50.20 11.83 -16.15
N GLY A 231 51.36 11.79 -15.56
CA GLY A 231 52.34 12.76 -15.22
C GLY A 231 51.85 14.16 -14.78
N CYS A 232 51.76 14.39 -13.48
CA CYS A 232 51.76 15.74 -12.92
C CYS A 232 53.22 16.15 -12.68
N ARG A 233 53.79 17.04 -13.54
CA ARG A 233 54.99 17.78 -13.26
C ARG A 233 54.63 18.96 -12.37
N VAL A 234 55.28 19.03 -11.23
CA VAL A 234 55.36 20.22 -10.37
C VAL A 234 56.57 21.01 -10.88
N GLU A 235 56.37 22.27 -11.28
CA GLU A 235 57.44 23.29 -11.35
C GLU A 235 57.14 24.36 -10.31
N GLU A 236 58.16 24.57 -9.51
CA GLU A 236 58.56 25.67 -8.62
C GLU A 236 57.54 26.74 -8.19
#